data_05747eaf59ce10e7b8f88d375eabbb50
#
_entry.id   05747eaf59ce10e7b8f88d375eabbb50
#
_cell.length_a   1.000
_cell.length_b   1.000
_cell.length_c   1.000
_cell.angle_alpha   90.00
_cell.angle_beta   90.00
_cell.angle_gamma   90.00
#
_symmetry.space_group_name_H-M   'P 1'
#
loop_
_entity.id
_entity.type
_entity.pdbx_description
1 polymer ?
#
loop_
_entity_poly.entity_id
_entity_poly.type
_entity_poly.pdbx_seq_one_letter_code
_entity_poly.pdbx_strand_id
1 'polypeptide(L)'
;LYRRVSDADDTTSLAALNWDELFTDPELQKWIRIGIENNTDLNLARFKVQEAQAALMSAKGALLPGVSASVQGGTPGTVTAEFDVSWEADIFGRHRNAKKAAAAALEQSEAYTQAVQTQLIATIAGSYYSLLMLDQQLSVSLRTLDNWEENIRTMEALKRAGKTNEAAVLQAK
;
A
#
# COMPACT_ATOMS: atom_id res chain seq x y z
N LEU A 1 28.88 -6.26 -17.14
CA LEU A 1 29.80 -5.38 -16.37
C LEU A 1 29.06 -4.90 -15.11
N TYR A 2 29.22 -5.67 -14.04
CA TYR A 2 28.73 -5.31 -12.70
C TYR A 2 29.67 -4.24 -12.18
N ARG A 3 29.23 -2.99 -12.18
CA ARG A 3 29.96 -1.90 -11.53
C ARG A 3 29.79 -2.11 -10.04
N ARG A 4 30.85 -2.59 -9.38
CA ARG A 4 30.95 -2.60 -7.93
C ARG A 4 30.86 -1.13 -7.48
N VAL A 5 29.77 -0.73 -6.89
CA VAL A 5 29.68 0.50 -6.13
C VAL A 5 30.42 0.19 -4.82
N SER A 6 31.70 0.53 -4.80
CA SER A 6 32.46 0.65 -3.56
C SER A 6 32.16 2.04 -3.04
N ASP A 7 31.36 2.16 -1.99
CA ASP A 7 31.71 3.08 -0.94
C ASP A 7 30.97 2.73 0.34
N ALA A 8 31.79 2.44 1.31
CA ALA A 8 31.50 1.82 2.57
C ALA A 8 31.02 2.81 3.64
N ASP A 9 30.35 3.90 3.30
CA ASP A 9 29.91 4.89 4.28
C ASP A 9 28.42 5.30 4.19
N ASP A 10 27.69 4.81 3.21
CA ASP A 10 26.24 5.01 3.20
C ASP A 10 25.52 3.80 3.81
N THR A 11 25.48 3.76 5.13
CA THR A 11 24.73 2.79 5.93
C THR A 11 23.24 3.15 6.03
N THR A 12 22.77 4.19 5.35
CA THR A 12 21.35 4.51 5.28
C THR A 12 20.65 3.45 4.43
N SER A 13 19.97 2.55 5.10
CA SER A 13 19.10 1.59 4.42
C SER A 13 18.01 2.35 3.66
N LEU A 14 17.85 2.05 2.36
CA LEU A 14 16.72 2.57 1.57
C LEU A 14 15.37 2.32 2.23
N ALA A 15 15.29 1.31 3.10
CA ALA A 15 14.10 1.02 3.90
C ALA A 15 13.83 2.05 5.02
N ALA A 16 14.80 2.90 5.36
CA ALA A 16 14.64 3.97 6.35
C ALA A 16 14.19 5.30 5.71
N LEU A 17 14.27 5.42 4.38
CA LEU A 17 13.83 6.62 3.66
C LEU A 17 12.29 6.64 3.57
N ASN A 18 11.73 7.83 3.72
CA ASN A 18 10.34 8.03 3.40
C ASN A 18 10.10 7.87 1.89
N TRP A 19 8.94 7.37 1.51
CA TRP A 19 8.60 7.13 0.10
C TRP A 19 8.64 8.42 -0.76
N ASP A 20 8.37 9.59 -0.18
CA ASP A 20 8.43 10.91 -0.83
C ASP A 20 9.87 11.39 -1.09
N GLU A 21 10.83 10.90 -0.32
CA GLU A 21 12.27 11.10 -0.58
C GLU A 21 12.79 10.12 -1.65
N LEU A 22 12.23 8.91 -1.67
CA LEU A 22 12.61 7.87 -2.62
C LEU A 22 12.09 8.16 -4.04
N PHE A 23 10.84 8.62 -4.16
CA PHE A 23 10.19 8.93 -5.42
C PHE A 23 10.11 10.44 -5.62
N THR A 24 11.00 10.99 -6.44
CA THR A 24 11.12 12.43 -6.70
C THR A 24 10.18 12.95 -7.78
N ASP A 25 9.50 12.09 -8.52
CA ASP A 25 8.54 12.46 -9.56
C ASP A 25 7.25 12.99 -8.93
N PRO A 26 6.87 14.27 -9.16
CA PRO A 26 5.70 14.88 -8.54
C PRO A 26 4.37 14.25 -8.97
N GLU A 27 4.28 13.74 -10.21
CA GLU A 27 3.05 13.06 -10.68
C GLU A 27 2.90 11.70 -9.99
N LEU A 28 3.98 10.93 -9.86
CA LEU A 28 3.97 9.69 -9.10
C LEU A 28 3.59 9.92 -7.63
N GLN A 29 4.18 10.93 -6.98
CA GLN A 29 3.85 11.29 -5.60
C GLN A 29 2.36 11.61 -5.43
N LYS A 30 1.77 12.33 -6.39
CA LYS A 30 0.34 12.63 -6.38
C LYS A 30 -0.52 11.36 -6.44
N TRP A 31 -0.17 10.41 -7.33
CA TRP A 31 -0.89 9.14 -7.43
C TRP A 31 -0.75 8.27 -6.18
N ILE A 32 0.45 8.25 -5.58
CA ILE A 32 0.67 7.55 -4.30
C ILE A 32 -0.21 8.15 -3.19
N ARG A 33 -0.29 9.48 -3.06
CA ARG A 33 -1.16 10.14 -2.06
C ARG A 33 -2.63 9.79 -2.26
N ILE A 34 -3.12 9.88 -3.49
CA ILE A 34 -4.50 9.49 -3.82
C ILE A 34 -4.75 8.03 -3.46
N GLY A 35 -3.79 7.15 -3.75
CA GLY A 35 -3.88 5.73 -3.41
C GLY A 35 -3.95 5.49 -1.90
N ILE A 36 -3.09 6.15 -1.11
CA ILE A 36 -3.06 6.04 0.36
C ILE A 36 -4.37 6.54 1.00
N GLU A 37 -4.96 7.60 0.44
CA GLU A 37 -6.21 8.17 0.96
C GLU A 37 -7.44 7.32 0.64
N ASN A 38 -7.47 6.70 -0.54
CA ASN A 38 -8.68 6.07 -1.06
C ASN A 38 -8.63 4.53 -1.09
N ASN A 39 -7.50 3.90 -0.72
CA ASN A 39 -7.40 2.45 -0.76
C ASN A 39 -8.21 1.78 0.36
N THR A 40 -9.10 0.88 -0.04
CA THR A 40 -10.01 0.16 0.88
C THR A 40 -9.25 -0.78 1.81
N ASP A 41 -8.23 -1.49 1.30
CA ASP A 41 -7.46 -2.46 2.11
C ASP A 41 -6.65 -1.76 3.18
N LEU A 42 -6.07 -0.59 2.87
CA LEU A 42 -5.36 0.21 3.85
C LEU A 42 -6.30 0.79 4.91
N ASN A 43 -7.50 1.22 4.52
CA ASN A 43 -8.52 1.66 5.47
C ASN A 43 -9.00 0.52 6.36
N LEU A 44 -9.18 -0.69 5.82
CA LEU A 44 -9.51 -1.88 6.60
C LEU A 44 -8.38 -2.23 7.60
N ALA A 45 -7.11 -2.13 7.18
CA ALA A 45 -5.98 -2.33 8.08
C ALA A 45 -5.98 -1.31 9.24
N ARG A 46 -6.28 -0.04 8.97
CA ARG A 46 -6.42 1.01 10.00
C ARG A 46 -7.56 0.70 10.98
N PHE A 47 -8.69 0.20 10.50
CA PHE A 47 -9.79 -0.22 11.40
C PHE A 47 -9.39 -1.40 12.28
N LYS A 48 -8.59 -2.36 11.78
CA LYS A 48 -8.04 -3.44 12.62
C LYS A 48 -7.12 -2.94 13.72
N VAL A 49 -6.35 -1.88 13.48
CA VAL A 49 -5.57 -1.22 14.53
C VAL A 49 -6.49 -0.63 15.60
N GLN A 50 -7.58 0.04 15.20
CA GLN A 50 -8.55 0.58 16.17
C GLN A 50 -9.24 -0.52 16.99
N GLU A 51 -9.59 -1.64 16.35
CA GLU A 51 -10.13 -2.82 17.02
C GLU A 51 -9.14 -3.38 18.06
N ALA A 52 -7.87 -3.54 17.69
CA ALA A 52 -6.82 -4.00 18.59
C ALA A 52 -6.58 -3.02 19.76
N GLN A 53 -6.66 -1.70 19.51
CA GLN A 53 -6.60 -0.68 20.57
C GLN A 53 -7.76 -0.82 21.55
N ALA A 54 -8.98 -1.02 21.06
CA ALA A 54 -10.17 -1.25 21.89
C ALA A 54 -10.03 -2.54 22.73
N ALA A 55 -9.52 -3.62 22.10
CA ALA A 55 -9.25 -4.88 22.81
C ALA A 55 -8.19 -4.71 23.92
N LEU A 56 -7.12 -3.95 23.67
CA LEU A 56 -6.13 -3.62 24.69
C LEU A 56 -6.74 -2.77 25.82
N MET A 57 -7.61 -1.82 25.49
CA MET A 57 -8.31 -1.01 26.48
C MET A 57 -9.22 -1.88 27.36
N SER A 58 -9.96 -2.82 26.76
CA SER A 58 -10.77 -3.80 27.47
C SER A 58 -9.92 -4.68 28.40
N ALA A 59 -8.78 -5.20 27.89
CA ALA A 59 -7.85 -6.00 28.70
C ALA A 59 -7.21 -5.23 29.86
N LYS A 60 -7.00 -3.91 29.70
CA LYS A 60 -6.58 -3.02 30.80
C LYS A 60 -7.70 -2.82 31.80
N GLY A 61 -8.95 -2.65 31.35
CA GLY A 61 -10.13 -2.50 32.19
C GLY A 61 -10.41 -3.72 33.05
N ALA A 62 -10.15 -4.92 32.56
CA ALA A 62 -10.32 -6.18 33.29
C ALA A 62 -9.43 -6.32 34.56
N LEU A 63 -8.43 -5.45 34.72
CA LEU A 63 -7.59 -5.37 35.93
C LEU A 63 -8.22 -4.47 37.04
N LEU A 64 -9.25 -3.70 36.68
CA LEU A 64 -9.92 -2.77 37.59
C LEU A 64 -11.18 -3.43 38.17
N PRO A 65 -11.64 -2.99 39.35
CA PRO A 65 -12.94 -3.40 39.86
C PRO A 65 -14.07 -3.05 38.90
N GLY A 66 -14.94 -4.02 38.62
CA GLY A 66 -16.18 -3.80 37.89
C GLY A 66 -17.25 -3.24 38.82
N VAL A 67 -17.93 -2.16 38.41
CA VAL A 67 -19.06 -1.58 39.12
C VAL A 67 -20.27 -1.68 38.18
N SER A 68 -21.32 -2.34 38.64
CA SER A 68 -22.60 -2.39 37.93
C SER A 68 -23.73 -1.83 38.81
N ALA A 69 -24.68 -1.17 38.16
CA ALA A 69 -25.90 -0.69 38.81
C ALA A 69 -27.10 -1.23 38.03
N SER A 70 -28.02 -1.87 38.71
CA SER A 70 -29.28 -2.33 38.13
C SER A 70 -30.46 -1.70 38.83
N VAL A 71 -31.49 -1.35 38.07
CA VAL A 71 -32.76 -0.85 38.60
C VAL A 71 -33.85 -1.78 38.08
N GLN A 72 -34.55 -2.42 38.99
CA GLN A 72 -35.65 -3.33 38.66
C GLN A 72 -36.96 -2.79 39.21
N GLY A 73 -37.96 -2.68 38.35
CA GLY A 73 -39.34 -2.41 38.74
C GLY A 73 -40.09 -3.72 38.98
N GLY A 74 -40.58 -3.95 40.21
CA GLY A 74 -41.45 -5.08 40.55
C GLY A 74 -42.93 -4.70 40.49
N THR A 75 -43.82 -5.62 40.94
CA THR A 75 -45.28 -5.45 41.08
C THR A 75 -45.63 -4.11 41.72
N PRO A 76 -46.83 -3.51 41.45
CA PRO A 76 -47.06 -2.08 41.53
C PRO A 76 -46.56 -1.43 42.81
N GLY A 77 -45.56 -0.57 42.69
CA GLY A 77 -45.04 0.33 43.71
C GLY A 77 -43.65 0.04 44.29
N THR A 78 -42.96 -1.04 43.87
CA THR A 78 -41.59 -1.32 44.35
C THR A 78 -40.55 -1.10 43.24
N VAL A 79 -39.60 -0.20 43.52
CA VAL A 79 -38.38 0.00 42.68
C VAL A 79 -37.19 -0.42 43.54
N THR A 80 -36.44 -1.41 43.10
CA THR A 80 -35.20 -1.84 43.75
C THR A 80 -34.01 -1.35 42.89
N ALA A 81 -33.09 -0.61 43.52
CA ALA A 81 -31.80 -0.25 42.95
C ALA A 81 -30.72 -1.08 43.63
N GLU A 82 -29.93 -1.79 42.83
CA GLU A 82 -28.85 -2.63 43.34
C GLU A 82 -27.51 -2.15 42.74
N PHE A 83 -26.52 -2.02 43.60
CA PHE A 83 -25.14 -1.72 43.20
C PHE A 83 -24.29 -2.95 43.48
N ASP A 84 -23.63 -3.47 42.48
CA ASP A 84 -22.69 -4.57 42.61
C ASP A 84 -21.28 -4.10 42.31
N VAL A 85 -20.33 -4.47 43.15
CA VAL A 85 -18.90 -4.22 42.95
C VAL A 85 -18.20 -5.56 42.96
N SER A 86 -17.65 -5.95 41.83
CA SER A 86 -16.90 -7.19 41.69
C SER A 86 -15.44 -6.93 41.29
N TRP A 87 -14.52 -7.62 41.92
CA TRP A 87 -13.10 -7.56 41.62
C TRP A 87 -12.45 -8.92 41.78
N GLU A 88 -11.73 -9.35 40.72
CA GLU A 88 -10.96 -10.59 40.71
C GLU A 88 -9.48 -10.28 40.88
N ALA A 89 -8.88 -10.70 42.00
CA ALA A 89 -7.45 -10.54 42.21
C ALA A 89 -6.67 -11.46 41.26
N ASP A 90 -5.81 -10.88 40.42
CA ASP A 90 -5.05 -11.60 39.41
C ASP A 90 -3.80 -12.28 40.00
N ILE A 91 -4.00 -13.28 40.85
CA ILE A 91 -2.95 -14.00 41.57
C ILE A 91 -2.08 -14.78 40.58
N PHE A 92 -2.69 -15.44 39.59
CA PHE A 92 -2.02 -16.27 38.63
C PHE A 92 -1.61 -15.54 37.34
N GLY A 93 -1.84 -14.24 37.26
CA GLY A 93 -1.41 -13.40 36.14
C GLY A 93 -2.23 -13.58 34.84
N ARG A 94 -3.46 -14.12 34.93
CA ARG A 94 -4.35 -14.31 33.78
C ARG A 94 -4.62 -12.99 33.05
N HIS A 95 -5.07 -11.96 33.76
CA HIS A 95 -5.38 -10.65 33.21
C HIS A 95 -4.13 -9.88 32.76
N ARG A 96 -3.02 -9.99 33.52
CA ARG A 96 -1.73 -9.41 33.13
C ARG A 96 -1.20 -10.01 31.84
N ASN A 97 -1.33 -11.32 31.65
CA ASN A 97 -0.90 -11.99 30.42
C ASN A 97 -1.86 -11.67 29.25
N ALA A 98 -3.17 -11.59 29.49
CA ALA A 98 -4.15 -11.14 28.49
C ALA A 98 -3.85 -9.71 28.01
N LYS A 99 -3.52 -8.77 28.90
CA LYS A 99 -3.08 -7.42 28.54
C LYS A 99 -1.81 -7.44 27.68
N LYS A 100 -0.81 -8.27 28.04
CA LYS A 100 0.43 -8.40 27.24
C LYS A 100 0.13 -8.96 25.85
N ALA A 101 -0.74 -9.97 25.75
CA ALA A 101 -1.15 -10.54 24.46
C ALA A 101 -1.90 -9.49 23.60
N ALA A 102 -2.81 -8.71 24.21
CA ALA A 102 -3.51 -7.64 23.50
C ALA A 102 -2.55 -6.51 23.04
N ALA A 103 -1.51 -6.19 23.83
CA ALA A 103 -0.49 -5.23 23.43
C ALA A 103 0.32 -5.74 22.22
N ALA A 104 0.74 -7.00 22.23
CA ALA A 104 1.44 -7.61 21.10
C ALA A 104 0.55 -7.69 19.85
N ALA A 105 -0.75 -7.96 20.01
CA ALA A 105 -1.71 -7.94 18.90
C ALA A 105 -1.87 -6.54 18.29
N LEU A 106 -1.80 -5.48 19.09
CA LEU A 106 -1.80 -4.11 18.60
C LEU A 106 -0.54 -3.82 17.78
N GLU A 107 0.65 -4.12 18.30
CA GLU A 107 1.92 -3.97 17.55
C GLU A 107 1.91 -4.76 16.23
N GLN A 108 1.36 -5.96 16.24
CA GLN A 108 1.17 -6.77 15.03
C GLN A 108 0.27 -6.07 14.01
N SER A 109 -0.85 -5.49 14.45
CA SER A 109 -1.79 -4.75 13.59
C SER A 109 -1.15 -3.50 12.97
N GLU A 110 -0.35 -2.77 13.76
CA GLU A 110 0.38 -1.58 13.30
C GLU A 110 1.43 -1.96 12.24
N ALA A 111 2.23 -3.00 12.51
CA ALA A 111 3.22 -3.51 11.55
C ALA A 111 2.55 -4.03 10.26
N TYR A 112 1.40 -4.70 10.37
CA TYR A 112 0.63 -5.15 9.22
C TYR A 112 0.13 -3.97 8.37
N THR A 113 -0.37 -2.91 9.01
CA THR A 113 -0.82 -1.69 8.31
C THR A 113 0.34 -1.03 7.55
N GLN A 114 1.53 -0.98 8.13
CA GLN A 114 2.73 -0.48 7.46
C GLN A 114 3.10 -1.35 6.25
N ALA A 115 3.01 -2.68 6.38
CA ALA A 115 3.28 -3.60 5.27
C ALA A 115 2.28 -3.40 4.11
N VAL A 116 0.98 -3.27 4.41
CA VAL A 116 -0.06 -2.98 3.41
C VAL A 116 0.20 -1.64 2.70
N GLN A 117 0.58 -0.60 3.44
CA GLN A 117 0.92 0.70 2.86
C GLN A 117 2.13 0.60 1.94
N THR A 118 3.19 -0.07 2.36
CA THR A 118 4.39 -0.28 1.55
C THR A 118 4.09 -1.04 0.26
N GLN A 119 3.30 -2.09 0.35
CA GLN A 119 2.87 -2.87 -0.81
C GLN A 119 2.04 -2.03 -1.78
N LEU A 120 1.15 -1.20 -1.28
CA LEU A 120 0.33 -0.27 -2.09
C LEU A 120 1.22 0.71 -2.86
N ILE A 121 2.18 1.34 -2.18
CA ILE A 121 3.12 2.27 -2.80
C ILE A 121 3.93 1.58 -3.90
N ALA A 122 4.46 0.39 -3.63
CA ALA A 122 5.22 -0.39 -4.60
C ALA A 122 4.38 -0.75 -5.83
N THR A 123 3.11 -1.11 -5.63
CA THR A 123 2.19 -1.44 -6.72
C THR A 123 1.88 -0.22 -7.59
N ILE A 124 1.61 0.94 -6.98
CA ILE A 124 1.35 2.18 -7.72
C ILE A 124 2.59 2.59 -8.51
N ALA A 125 3.77 2.60 -7.88
CA ALA A 125 5.01 2.95 -8.54
C ALA A 125 5.34 2.00 -9.71
N GLY A 126 5.20 0.69 -9.52
CA GLY A 126 5.40 -0.31 -10.56
C GLY A 126 4.44 -0.13 -11.74
N SER A 127 3.16 0.15 -11.48
CA SER A 127 2.16 0.42 -12.51
C SER A 127 2.45 1.71 -13.27
N TYR A 128 2.86 2.76 -12.57
CA TYR A 128 3.22 4.05 -13.16
C TYR A 128 4.41 3.92 -14.13
N TYR A 129 5.51 3.30 -13.70
CA TYR A 129 6.66 3.10 -14.58
C TYR A 129 6.38 2.13 -15.72
N SER A 130 5.52 1.14 -15.52
CA SER A 130 5.07 0.26 -16.59
C SER A 130 4.29 1.03 -17.66
N LEU A 131 3.42 1.96 -17.25
CA LEU A 131 2.69 2.83 -18.16
C LEU A 131 3.64 3.73 -18.97
N LEU A 132 4.59 4.38 -18.30
CA LEU A 132 5.60 5.20 -18.98
C LEU A 132 6.42 4.40 -20.01
N MET A 133 6.77 3.16 -19.66
CA MET A 133 7.46 2.26 -20.59
C MET A 133 6.61 1.96 -21.83
N LEU A 134 5.31 1.68 -21.64
CA LEU A 134 4.38 1.41 -22.75
C LEU A 134 4.17 2.64 -23.64
N ASP A 135 4.06 3.84 -23.06
CA ASP A 135 3.97 5.09 -23.81
C ASP A 135 5.22 5.35 -24.65
N GLN A 136 6.39 5.08 -24.07
CA GLN A 136 7.65 5.19 -24.81
C GLN A 136 7.74 4.16 -25.94
N GLN A 137 7.31 2.92 -25.70
CA GLN A 137 7.26 1.87 -26.72
C GLN A 137 6.31 2.25 -27.87
N LEU A 138 5.14 2.80 -27.55
CA LEU A 138 4.19 3.31 -28.54
C LEU A 138 4.82 4.42 -29.38
N SER A 139 5.47 5.38 -28.74
CA SER A 139 6.17 6.47 -29.44
C SER A 139 7.26 5.97 -30.40
N VAL A 140 8.04 4.97 -29.98
CA VAL A 140 9.04 4.33 -30.85
C VAL A 140 8.38 3.60 -32.02
N SER A 141 7.30 2.88 -31.76
CA SER A 141 6.57 2.15 -32.82
C SER A 141 5.99 3.08 -33.87
N LEU A 142 5.38 4.20 -33.42
CA LEU A 142 4.87 5.22 -34.37
C LEU A 142 5.97 5.85 -35.24
N ARG A 143 7.10 6.22 -34.63
CA ARG A 143 8.26 6.71 -35.39
C ARG A 143 8.84 5.69 -36.36
N THR A 144 8.81 4.43 -35.97
CA THR A 144 9.24 3.33 -36.85
C THR A 144 8.30 3.21 -38.05
N LEU A 145 6.99 3.35 -37.82
CA LEU A 145 6.01 3.33 -38.92
C LEU A 145 6.23 4.48 -39.90
N ASP A 146 6.42 5.71 -39.39
CA ASP A 146 6.74 6.87 -40.26
C ASP A 146 7.99 6.64 -41.10
N ASN A 147 9.05 6.09 -40.50
CA ASN A 147 10.29 5.76 -41.23
C ASN A 147 10.09 4.68 -42.30
N TRP A 148 9.24 3.68 -42.05
CA TRP A 148 8.90 2.67 -43.04
C TRP A 148 8.13 3.26 -44.22
N GLU A 149 7.16 4.15 -43.96
CA GLU A 149 6.43 4.84 -45.04
C GLU A 149 7.36 5.69 -45.89
N GLU A 150 8.31 6.41 -45.29
CA GLU A 150 9.29 7.20 -46.02
C GLU A 150 10.25 6.31 -46.84
N ASN A 151 10.66 5.17 -46.29
CA ASN A 151 11.47 4.19 -47.01
C ASN A 151 10.71 3.66 -48.24
N ILE A 152 9.44 3.30 -48.13
CA ILE A 152 8.61 2.85 -49.26
C ILE A 152 8.52 3.94 -50.33
N ARG A 153 8.25 5.21 -49.95
CA ARG A 153 8.23 6.34 -50.87
C ARG A 153 9.56 6.52 -51.60
N THR A 154 10.66 6.37 -50.87
CA THR A 154 12.03 6.46 -51.45
C THR A 154 12.29 5.33 -52.44
N MET A 155 11.93 4.09 -52.07
CA MET A 155 12.08 2.93 -52.97
C MET A 155 11.22 3.06 -54.25
N GLU A 156 10.01 3.59 -54.13
CA GLU A 156 9.15 3.88 -55.30
C GLU A 156 9.73 5.00 -56.18
N ALA A 157 10.35 6.03 -55.59
CA ALA A 157 11.04 7.07 -56.35
C ALA A 157 12.28 6.55 -57.06
N LEU A 158 13.08 5.71 -56.41
CA LEU A 158 14.25 5.04 -57.02
C LEU A 158 13.84 4.11 -58.17
N LYS A 159 12.71 3.40 -58.04
CA LYS A 159 12.15 2.58 -59.12
C LYS A 159 11.78 3.45 -60.33
N ARG A 160 11.09 4.58 -60.12
CA ARG A 160 10.74 5.55 -61.19
C ARG A 160 11.98 6.10 -61.87
N ALA A 161 13.08 6.29 -61.14
CA ALA A 161 14.37 6.74 -61.70
C ALA A 161 15.19 5.62 -62.33
N GLY A 162 14.68 4.40 -62.42
CA GLY A 162 15.39 3.25 -63.02
C GLY A 162 16.59 2.73 -62.18
N LYS A 163 16.68 3.11 -60.90
CA LYS A 163 17.79 2.76 -60.00
C LYS A 163 17.52 1.52 -59.14
N THR A 164 16.29 1.02 -59.12
CA THR A 164 15.91 -0.21 -58.44
C THR A 164 14.79 -0.95 -59.19
N ASN A 165 14.51 -2.18 -58.79
CA ASN A 165 13.49 -3.04 -59.40
C ASN A 165 12.22 -3.16 -58.55
N GLU A 166 11.17 -3.77 -59.17
CA GLU A 166 9.87 -4.02 -58.48
C GLU A 166 10.01 -4.87 -57.23
N ALA A 167 10.90 -5.87 -57.26
CA ALA A 167 11.09 -6.77 -56.14
C ALA A 167 11.59 -6.03 -54.87
N ALA A 168 12.46 -5.03 -55.03
CA ALA A 168 12.94 -4.22 -53.91
C ALA A 168 11.82 -3.36 -53.28
N VAL A 169 10.89 -2.85 -54.09
CA VAL A 169 9.72 -2.10 -53.60
C VAL A 169 8.75 -3.02 -52.87
N LEU A 170 8.52 -4.23 -53.40
CA LEU A 170 7.65 -5.23 -52.73
C LEU A 170 8.26 -5.74 -51.42
N GLN A 171 9.58 -5.79 -51.30
CA GLN A 171 10.29 -6.20 -50.10
C GLN A 171 10.25 -5.11 -49.00
N ALA A 172 10.07 -3.84 -49.38
CA ALA A 172 9.93 -2.72 -48.48
C ALA A 172 8.48 -2.50 -47.97
N LYS A 173 7.49 -3.12 -48.61
CA LYS A 173 6.06 -3.13 -48.22
C LYS A 173 5.76 -4.26 -47.25
#